data_f6b6694586b02ad447957240eb7f0f8e
#
_entry.id   f6b6694586b02ad447957240eb7f0f8e
#
_cell.length_a   1.000
_cell.length_b   1.000
_cell.length_c   1.000
_cell.angle_alpha   90.00
_cell.angle_beta   90.00
_cell.angle_gamma   90.00
#
_symmetry.space_group_name_H-M   'P 1'
#
loop_
_entity.id
_entity.type
_entity.pdbx_description
1 polymer ?
#
loop_
_entity_poly.entity_id
_entity_poly.type
_entity_poly.pdbx_seq_one_letter_code
_entity_poly.pdbx_strand_id
1 'polypeptide(L)'
;EGGLINGLLGIKIPWLSSPGYALSAVIIADTWQWTSFCFLILLAGLQSIPDEVYEAASLETQNRRKIFWHITLPYLQPTLVLAILLRITEAFKVFPIPYTLTRGGPGNSTLVMPMYAHRAGMRYFDFGYSSAISFMTFILVMIFIIFLFRSIRQAY
;
A
#
# COMPACT_ATOMS: atom_id res chain seq x y z
N GLU A 1 4.38 -27.51 -1.12
CA GLU A 1 4.43 -27.81 -2.56
C GLU A 1 3.03 -28.07 -3.16
N GLY A 2 2.00 -28.34 -2.38
CA GLY A 2 0.64 -28.67 -2.82
C GLY A 2 -0.37 -27.52 -2.79
N GLY A 3 0.04 -26.25 -2.95
CA GLY A 3 -0.86 -25.12 -2.94
C GLY A 3 -1.70 -25.01 -4.23
N LEU A 4 -2.92 -24.43 -4.12
CA LEU A 4 -3.83 -24.22 -5.25
C LEU A 4 -3.16 -23.52 -6.44
N ILE A 5 -2.35 -22.49 -6.19
CA ILE A 5 -1.65 -21.75 -7.25
C ILE A 5 -0.67 -22.65 -8.02
N ASN A 6 0.12 -23.44 -7.31
CA ASN A 6 1.05 -24.38 -7.93
C ASN A 6 0.31 -25.45 -8.73
N GLY A 7 -0.81 -25.95 -8.21
CA GLY A 7 -1.64 -26.94 -8.90
C GLY A 7 -2.29 -26.41 -10.17
N LEU A 8 -2.82 -25.18 -10.16
CA LEU A 8 -3.46 -24.56 -11.32
C LEU A 8 -2.47 -24.17 -12.43
N LEU A 9 -1.27 -23.73 -12.04
CA LEU A 9 -0.25 -23.26 -12.98
C LEU A 9 0.74 -24.36 -13.40
N GLY A 10 0.64 -25.59 -12.82
CA GLY A 10 1.56 -26.67 -13.11
C GLY A 10 3.03 -26.41 -12.68
N ILE A 11 3.24 -25.51 -11.73
CA ILE A 11 4.55 -25.06 -11.25
C ILE A 11 4.83 -25.57 -9.83
N LYS A 12 6.11 -25.62 -9.46
CA LYS A 12 6.55 -26.02 -8.10
C LYS A 12 7.33 -24.91 -7.43
N ILE A 13 6.68 -23.77 -7.19
CA ILE A 13 7.31 -22.63 -6.53
C ILE A 13 7.16 -22.79 -5.01
N PRO A 14 8.25 -22.68 -4.23
CA PRO A 14 8.21 -22.72 -2.77
C PRO A 14 7.85 -21.34 -2.20
N TRP A 15 6.60 -20.91 -2.39
CA TRP A 15 6.12 -19.55 -2.08
C TRP A 15 6.45 -19.06 -0.68
N LEU A 16 6.45 -19.93 0.32
CA LEU A 16 6.64 -19.54 1.73
C LEU A 16 7.94 -20.08 2.34
N SER A 17 8.68 -20.94 1.61
CA SER A 17 9.86 -21.62 2.12
C SER A 17 11.18 -20.99 1.67
N SER A 18 11.14 -20.07 0.71
CA SER A 18 12.31 -19.32 0.22
C SER A 18 12.17 -17.83 0.50
N PRO A 19 13.22 -17.14 0.96
CA PRO A 19 13.16 -15.73 1.35
C PRO A 19 12.58 -14.79 0.28
N GLY A 20 13.03 -14.93 -0.97
CA GLY A 20 12.57 -14.11 -2.08
C GLY A 20 11.11 -14.35 -2.44
N TYR A 21 10.69 -15.61 -2.54
CA TYR A 21 9.30 -15.94 -2.84
C TYR A 21 8.35 -15.61 -1.67
N ALA A 22 8.80 -15.75 -0.42
CA ALA A 22 8.00 -15.39 0.74
C ALA A 22 7.71 -13.89 0.79
N LEU A 23 8.72 -13.06 0.50
CA LEU A 23 8.54 -11.61 0.42
C LEU A 23 7.60 -11.24 -0.75
N SER A 24 7.79 -11.85 -1.92
CA SER A 24 6.91 -11.63 -3.07
C SER A 24 5.47 -12.03 -2.78
N ALA A 25 5.24 -13.16 -2.10
CA ALA A 25 3.89 -13.59 -1.71
C ALA A 25 3.21 -12.59 -0.77
N VAL A 26 3.96 -12.05 0.21
CA VAL A 26 3.45 -10.99 1.11
C VAL A 26 3.10 -9.73 0.32
N ILE A 27 3.98 -9.29 -0.59
CA ILE A 27 3.74 -8.09 -1.42
C ILE A 27 2.51 -8.28 -2.31
N ILE A 28 2.36 -9.43 -2.96
CA ILE A 28 1.21 -9.72 -3.83
C ILE A 28 -0.09 -9.71 -3.01
N ALA A 29 -0.11 -10.36 -1.85
CA ALA A 29 -1.29 -10.41 -1.00
C ALA A 29 -1.67 -9.01 -0.47
N ASP A 30 -0.70 -8.22 -0.04
CA ASP A 30 -0.89 -6.85 0.41
C ASP A 30 -1.40 -5.94 -0.72
N THR A 31 -0.79 -6.05 -1.90
CA THR A 31 -1.22 -5.29 -3.09
C THR A 31 -2.65 -5.66 -3.47
N TRP A 32 -2.99 -6.94 -3.49
CA TRP A 32 -4.34 -7.40 -3.80
C TRP A 32 -5.37 -6.83 -2.81
N GLN A 33 -5.10 -6.90 -1.51
CA GLN A 33 -5.98 -6.36 -0.47
C GLN A 33 -6.23 -4.86 -0.66
N TRP A 34 -5.18 -4.08 -0.88
CA TRP A 34 -5.28 -2.63 -0.93
C TRP A 34 -5.72 -2.08 -2.29
N THR A 35 -5.64 -2.87 -3.36
CA THR A 35 -6.11 -2.48 -4.69
C THR A 35 -7.59 -2.11 -4.67
N SER A 36 -8.43 -2.91 -4.00
CA SER A 36 -9.87 -2.65 -3.90
C SER A 36 -10.16 -1.33 -3.19
N PHE A 37 -9.43 -1.04 -2.12
CA PHE A 37 -9.59 0.20 -1.36
C PHE A 37 -9.16 1.43 -2.17
N CYS A 38 -7.97 1.38 -2.79
CA CYS A 38 -7.49 2.45 -3.65
C CYS A 38 -8.41 2.67 -4.84
N PHE A 39 -8.92 1.59 -5.44
CA PHE A 39 -9.89 1.66 -6.55
C PHE A 39 -11.15 2.44 -6.14
N LEU A 40 -11.73 2.14 -4.98
CA LEU A 40 -12.94 2.83 -4.51
C LEU A 40 -12.70 4.33 -4.26
N ILE A 41 -11.58 4.69 -3.67
CA ILE A 41 -11.22 6.10 -3.45
C ILE A 41 -11.08 6.83 -4.79
N LEU A 42 -10.34 6.24 -5.73
CA LEU A 42 -10.12 6.85 -7.04
C LEU A 42 -11.40 6.91 -7.87
N LEU A 43 -12.27 5.90 -7.76
CA LEU A 43 -13.57 5.89 -8.42
C LEU A 43 -14.45 7.02 -7.90
N ALA A 44 -14.53 7.21 -6.58
CA ALA A 44 -15.27 8.31 -5.98
C ALA A 44 -14.71 9.68 -6.42
N GLY A 45 -13.37 9.81 -6.51
CA GLY A 45 -12.73 11.00 -7.05
C GLY A 45 -13.08 11.26 -8.52
N LEU A 46 -13.11 10.23 -9.34
CA LEU A 46 -13.52 10.35 -10.74
C LEU A 46 -14.99 10.76 -10.89
N GLN A 47 -15.87 10.20 -10.07
CA GLN A 47 -17.30 10.55 -10.08
C GLN A 47 -17.60 11.95 -9.55
N SER A 48 -16.67 12.58 -8.85
CA SER A 48 -16.82 13.97 -8.37
C SER A 48 -16.54 15.02 -9.43
N ILE A 49 -16.00 14.64 -10.59
CA ILE A 49 -15.72 15.55 -11.70
C ILE A 49 -17.03 15.84 -12.41
N PRO A 50 -17.47 17.12 -12.53
CA PRO A 50 -18.71 17.46 -13.21
C PRO A 50 -18.69 17.05 -14.70
N ASP A 51 -19.83 16.61 -15.22
CA ASP A 51 -19.95 16.20 -16.62
C ASP A 51 -19.73 17.36 -17.59
N GLU A 52 -20.08 18.58 -17.18
CA GLU A 52 -19.86 19.81 -17.97
C GLU A 52 -18.38 20.00 -18.35
N VAL A 53 -17.46 19.57 -17.48
CA VAL A 53 -16.01 19.66 -17.75
C VAL A 53 -15.63 18.74 -18.91
N TYR A 54 -16.20 17.54 -18.96
CA TYR A 54 -15.97 16.59 -20.06
C TYR A 54 -16.68 17.02 -21.35
N GLU A 55 -17.87 17.58 -21.25
CA GLU A 55 -18.59 18.14 -22.40
C GLU A 55 -17.79 19.28 -23.04
N ALA A 56 -17.34 20.26 -22.26
CA ALA A 56 -16.49 21.34 -22.73
C ALA A 56 -15.20 20.83 -23.38
N ALA A 57 -14.54 19.86 -22.75
CA ALA A 57 -13.33 19.25 -23.29
C ALA A 57 -13.55 18.54 -24.62
N SER A 58 -14.70 17.91 -24.79
CA SER A 58 -15.06 17.18 -26.02
C SER A 58 -15.27 18.11 -27.22
N LEU A 59 -15.61 19.37 -26.97
CA LEU A 59 -15.71 20.41 -28.01
C LEU A 59 -14.34 20.84 -28.54
N GLU A 60 -13.30 20.82 -27.69
CA GLU A 60 -11.95 21.18 -28.09
C GLU A 60 -11.18 20.01 -28.71
N THR A 61 -11.39 18.79 -28.23
CA THR A 61 -10.64 17.62 -28.74
C THR A 61 -11.41 16.31 -28.55
N GLN A 62 -11.38 15.46 -29.59
CA GLN A 62 -11.88 14.08 -29.51
C GLN A 62 -10.85 13.08 -28.98
N ASN A 63 -9.64 13.53 -28.68
CA ASN A 63 -8.55 12.67 -28.23
C ASN A 63 -8.67 12.38 -26.72
N ARG A 64 -9.23 11.21 -26.37
CA ARG A 64 -9.41 10.76 -24.97
C ARG A 64 -8.14 10.77 -24.15
N ARG A 65 -6.95 10.53 -24.74
CA ARG A 65 -5.68 10.60 -24.04
C ARG A 65 -5.33 12.02 -23.61
N LYS A 66 -5.61 13.03 -24.48
CA LYS A 66 -5.40 14.44 -24.12
C LYS A 66 -6.34 14.85 -22.98
N ILE A 67 -7.64 14.48 -23.05
CA ILE A 67 -8.61 14.75 -22.00
C ILE A 67 -8.14 14.11 -20.67
N PHE A 68 -7.70 12.86 -20.70
CA PHE A 68 -7.21 12.20 -19.49
C PHE A 68 -6.02 12.95 -18.83
N TRP A 69 -4.99 13.29 -19.60
CA TRP A 69 -3.79 13.89 -19.03
C TRP A 69 -3.96 15.35 -18.62
N HIS A 70 -4.78 16.13 -19.33
CA HIS A 70 -4.92 17.57 -19.11
C HIS A 70 -6.13 17.94 -18.25
N ILE A 71 -7.11 17.06 -18.11
CA ILE A 71 -8.34 17.33 -17.37
C ILE A 71 -8.54 16.30 -16.27
N THR A 72 -8.76 15.02 -16.62
CA THR A 72 -9.09 14.00 -15.63
C THR A 72 -8.02 13.87 -14.55
N LEU A 73 -6.76 13.75 -14.93
CA LEU A 73 -5.66 13.54 -13.99
C LEU A 73 -5.42 14.75 -13.06
N PRO A 74 -5.42 16.01 -13.53
CA PRO A 74 -5.35 17.17 -12.65
C PRO A 74 -6.53 17.27 -11.67
N TYR A 75 -7.75 17.03 -12.13
CA TYR A 75 -8.93 17.01 -11.24
C TYR A 75 -8.87 15.87 -10.22
N LEU A 76 -8.32 14.74 -10.58
CA LEU A 76 -8.16 13.58 -9.70
C LEU A 76 -6.97 13.71 -8.73
N GLN A 77 -6.06 14.65 -8.96
CA GLN A 77 -4.82 14.80 -8.21
C GLN A 77 -5.02 14.89 -6.68
N PRO A 78 -5.98 15.65 -6.12
CA PRO A 78 -6.20 15.69 -4.67
C PRO A 78 -6.58 14.32 -4.10
N THR A 79 -7.42 13.58 -4.82
CA THR A 79 -7.84 12.22 -4.44
C THR A 79 -6.69 11.22 -4.54
N LEU A 80 -5.86 11.34 -5.57
CA LEU A 80 -4.62 10.54 -5.72
C LEU A 80 -3.68 10.75 -4.54
N VAL A 81 -3.46 12.01 -4.17
CA VAL A 81 -2.62 12.37 -3.03
C VAL A 81 -3.15 11.74 -1.75
N LEU A 82 -4.46 11.85 -1.51
CA LEU A 82 -5.11 11.23 -0.36
C LEU A 82 -4.93 9.71 -0.35
N ALA A 83 -5.17 9.04 -1.48
CA ALA A 83 -4.99 7.60 -1.62
C ALA A 83 -3.55 7.16 -1.34
N ILE A 84 -2.56 7.89 -1.87
CA ILE A 84 -1.13 7.63 -1.64
C ILE A 84 -0.76 7.81 -0.16
N LEU A 85 -1.20 8.90 0.47
CA LEU A 85 -0.93 9.16 1.90
C LEU A 85 -1.50 8.06 2.79
N LEU A 86 -2.75 7.65 2.55
CA LEU A 86 -3.38 6.55 3.28
C LEU A 86 -2.62 5.25 3.04
N ARG A 87 -2.29 4.93 1.79
CA ARG A 87 -1.56 3.70 1.45
C ARG A 87 -0.19 3.61 2.10
N ILE A 88 0.55 4.71 2.11
CA ILE A 88 1.86 4.77 2.77
C ILE A 88 1.72 4.56 4.27
N THR A 89 0.77 5.24 4.91
CA THR A 89 0.50 5.08 6.35
C THR A 89 0.20 3.63 6.70
N GLU A 90 -0.64 2.96 5.91
CA GLU A 90 -0.99 1.56 6.12
C GLU A 90 0.17 0.59 5.82
N ALA A 91 1.03 0.92 4.84
CA ALA A 91 2.21 0.12 4.54
C ALA A 91 3.20 0.02 5.72
N PHE A 92 3.35 1.11 6.48
CA PHE A 92 4.19 1.09 7.68
C PHE A 92 3.58 0.32 8.86
N LYS A 93 2.26 0.11 8.86
CA LYS A 93 1.53 -0.63 9.91
C LYS A 93 1.24 -2.08 9.51
N VAL A 94 1.73 -2.54 8.36
CA VAL A 94 1.45 -3.90 7.89
C VAL A 94 1.89 -4.94 8.93
N PHE A 95 0.94 -5.74 9.39
CA PHE A 95 1.17 -6.79 10.39
C PHE A 95 0.43 -8.10 10.04
N PRO A 96 -0.90 -8.09 9.75
CA PRO A 96 -1.68 -9.32 9.63
C PRO A 96 -1.18 -10.24 8.51
N ILE A 97 -0.88 -9.68 7.32
CA ILE A 97 -0.48 -10.46 6.14
C ILE A 97 0.85 -11.20 6.38
N PRO A 98 1.97 -10.53 6.71
CA PRO A 98 3.22 -11.24 6.94
C PRO A 98 3.15 -12.15 8.18
N TYR A 99 2.35 -11.80 9.19
CA TYR A 99 2.19 -12.65 10.36
C TYR A 99 1.46 -13.95 10.05
N THR A 100 0.37 -13.91 9.28
CA THR A 100 -0.42 -15.10 8.93
C THR A 100 0.25 -15.97 7.88
N LEU A 101 0.88 -15.37 6.87
CA LEU A 101 1.50 -16.12 5.77
C LEU A 101 2.83 -16.77 6.16
N THR A 102 3.70 -16.02 6.82
CA THR A 102 5.10 -16.42 6.98
C THR A 102 5.60 -16.39 8.42
N ARG A 103 4.87 -15.74 9.33
CA ARG A 103 5.32 -15.43 10.71
C ARG A 103 6.69 -14.74 10.75
N GLY A 104 7.02 -13.98 9.69
CA GLY A 104 8.29 -13.30 9.53
C GLY A 104 9.39 -14.11 8.85
N GLY A 105 9.13 -15.39 8.52
CA GLY A 105 10.09 -16.30 7.90
C GLY A 105 10.11 -16.25 6.36
N PRO A 106 10.98 -17.08 5.75
CA PRO A 106 12.09 -17.80 6.37
C PRO A 106 13.24 -16.86 6.76
N GLY A 107 13.94 -17.17 7.84
CA GLY A 107 15.13 -16.43 8.27
C GLY A 107 14.91 -14.93 8.56
N ASN A 108 13.72 -14.49 8.99
CA ASN A 108 13.30 -13.10 9.19
C ASN A 108 13.14 -12.26 7.91
N SER A 109 13.08 -12.87 6.72
CA SER A 109 12.98 -12.15 5.44
C SER A 109 11.71 -11.32 5.27
N THR A 110 10.63 -11.65 5.99
CA THR A 110 9.36 -10.94 5.98
C THR A 110 9.01 -10.33 7.34
N LEU A 111 10.00 -10.21 8.22
CA LEU A 111 9.82 -9.62 9.54
C LEU A 111 9.77 -8.09 9.44
N VAL A 112 8.59 -7.53 9.59
CA VAL A 112 8.35 -6.09 9.58
C VAL A 112 8.39 -5.50 11.01
N MET A 113 8.60 -4.18 11.14
CA MET A 113 8.72 -3.50 12.44
C MET A 113 7.57 -3.78 13.41
N PRO A 114 6.28 -3.71 13.00
CA PRO A 114 5.19 -4.06 13.91
C PRO A 114 5.25 -5.51 14.42
N MET A 115 5.69 -6.46 13.60
CA MET A 115 5.88 -7.84 14.03
C MET A 115 7.03 -7.98 15.02
N TYR A 116 8.09 -7.21 14.82
CA TYR A 116 9.22 -7.21 15.72
C TYR A 116 8.82 -6.66 17.10
N ALA A 117 8.09 -5.53 17.14
CA ALA A 117 7.51 -4.99 18.36
C ALA A 117 6.59 -6.00 19.06
N HIS A 118 5.69 -6.63 18.30
CA HIS A 118 4.81 -7.67 18.83
C HIS A 118 5.60 -8.86 19.42
N ARG A 119 6.65 -9.30 18.74
CA ARG A 119 7.52 -10.38 19.25
C ARG A 119 8.21 -10.01 20.55
N ALA A 120 8.71 -8.78 20.66
CA ALA A 120 9.35 -8.26 21.88
C ALA A 120 8.36 -8.24 23.06
N GLY A 121 7.16 -7.68 22.85
CA GLY A 121 6.16 -7.55 23.89
C GLY A 121 5.48 -8.87 24.27
N MET A 122 4.99 -9.62 23.27
CA MET A 122 4.11 -10.77 23.51
C MET A 122 4.87 -12.09 23.68
N ARG A 123 6.06 -12.22 23.12
CA ARG A 123 6.86 -13.45 23.24
C ARG A 123 7.94 -13.36 24.31
N TYR A 124 8.59 -12.19 24.42
CA TYR A 124 9.68 -11.99 25.39
C TYR A 124 9.22 -11.20 26.62
N PHE A 125 7.98 -10.71 26.65
CA PHE A 125 7.40 -9.91 27.73
C PHE A 125 8.18 -8.63 28.06
N ASP A 126 8.99 -8.16 27.09
CA ASP A 126 9.72 -6.90 27.22
C ASP A 126 8.86 -5.76 26.65
N PHE A 127 7.93 -5.31 27.48
CA PHE A 127 6.99 -4.25 27.10
C PHE A 127 7.69 -2.90 26.91
N GLY A 128 8.76 -2.64 27.67
CA GLY A 128 9.54 -1.41 27.53
C GLY A 128 10.16 -1.30 26.15
N TYR A 129 10.86 -2.34 25.72
CA TYR A 129 11.48 -2.40 24.41
C TYR A 129 10.45 -2.40 23.27
N SER A 130 9.36 -3.17 23.41
CA SER A 130 8.26 -3.18 22.46
C SER A 130 7.63 -1.80 22.25
N SER A 131 7.39 -1.08 23.36
CA SER A 131 6.85 0.28 23.32
C SER A 131 7.82 1.26 22.67
N ALA A 132 9.13 1.14 22.95
CA ALA A 132 10.15 1.96 22.31
C ALA A 132 10.18 1.77 20.79
N ILE A 133 10.14 0.52 20.29
CA ILE A 133 10.07 0.22 18.85
C ILE A 133 8.82 0.83 18.23
N SER A 134 7.67 0.66 18.88
CA SER A 134 6.39 1.18 18.39
C SER A 134 6.40 2.70 18.31
N PHE A 135 6.95 3.37 19.32
CA PHE A 135 7.08 4.82 19.38
C PHE A 135 8.05 5.35 18.32
N MET A 136 9.21 4.70 18.15
CA MET A 136 10.15 5.04 17.07
C MET A 136 9.53 4.89 15.69
N THR A 137 8.78 3.82 15.46
CA THR A 137 8.04 3.59 14.19
C THR A 137 7.01 4.69 13.97
N PHE A 138 6.27 5.08 15.01
CA PHE A 138 5.31 6.19 14.95
C PHE A 138 5.98 7.51 14.56
N ILE A 139 7.10 7.87 15.20
CA ILE A 139 7.85 9.09 14.88
C ILE A 139 8.31 9.07 13.42
N LEU A 140 8.85 7.94 12.95
CA LEU A 140 9.33 7.79 11.58
C LEU A 140 8.18 8.00 10.57
N VAL A 141 7.02 7.38 10.80
CA VAL A 141 5.83 7.55 9.96
C VAL A 141 5.36 9.00 9.96
N MET A 142 5.32 9.67 11.12
CA MET A 142 4.94 11.07 11.24
C MET A 142 5.87 11.98 10.44
N ILE A 143 7.18 11.81 10.57
CA ILE A 143 8.17 12.59 9.80
C ILE A 143 7.94 12.39 8.30
N PHE A 144 7.73 11.15 7.86
CA PHE A 144 7.52 10.82 6.46
C PHE A 144 6.22 11.45 5.91
N ILE A 145 5.12 11.39 6.66
CA ILE A 145 3.85 12.02 6.28
C ILE A 145 3.98 13.52 6.18
N ILE A 146 4.61 14.17 7.17
CA ILE A 146 4.83 15.62 7.16
C ILE A 146 5.67 16.05 5.96
N PHE A 147 6.74 15.30 5.66
CA PHE A 147 7.58 15.57 4.50
C PHE A 147 6.80 15.45 3.18
N LEU A 148 6.05 14.37 3.01
CA LEU A 148 5.20 14.17 1.84
C LEU A 148 4.15 15.27 1.69
N PHE A 149 3.44 15.60 2.78
CA PHE A 149 2.41 16.63 2.74
C PHE A 149 2.98 18.01 2.37
N ARG A 150 4.16 18.35 2.88
CA ARG A 150 4.87 19.60 2.50
C ARG A 150 5.27 19.60 1.03
N SER A 151 5.81 18.49 0.54
CA SER A 151 6.22 18.36 -0.86
C SER A 151 5.05 18.53 -1.83
N ILE A 152 3.89 17.96 -1.49
CA ILE A 152 2.69 18.05 -2.30
C ILE A 152 2.11 19.47 -2.27
N ARG A 153 2.08 20.13 -1.08
CA ARG A 153 1.57 21.50 -0.94
C ARG A 153 2.40 22.53 -1.71
N GLN A 154 3.68 22.26 -1.95
CA GLN A 154 4.55 23.16 -2.76
C GLN A 154 4.33 22.98 -4.28
N ALA A 155 3.69 21.91 -4.69
CA ALA A 155 3.38 21.63 -6.10
C ALA A 155 2.02 22.20 -6.56
N TYR A 156 1.25 22.74 -5.62
CA TYR A 156 0.00 23.51 -5.82
C TYR A 156 0.21 25.00 -5.53
#